data_28a03c29738164b858a027c7fab68cba
#
_entry.id   28a03c29738164b858a027c7fab68cba
#
_cell.length_a   1.000
_cell.length_b   1.000
_cell.length_c   1.000
_cell.angle_alpha   90.00
_cell.angle_beta   90.00
_cell.angle_gamma   90.00
#
_symmetry.space_group_name_H-M   'P 1'
#
loop_
_entity.id
_entity.type
_entity.pdbx_description
1 polymer ?
#
loop_
_entity_poly.entity_id
_entity_poly.type
_entity_poly.pdbx_seq_one_letter_code
_entity_poly.pdbx_strand_id
1 'polypeptide(L)'
;DCFYRNLDKDKSHPNLVVRQFSDEIPALLRHADLAISRSGAGAICELMVTKTPSILIPFPSSTDQHQELNAAYMARFGGAVIVNQHDPEKNTLKNVVSNLLDSNSLSEMKLNMNNHDYSYPEKKIFEIINSIS
;
A
#
# COMPACT_ATOMS: atom_id res chain seq x y z
N ASP A 1 21.83 -0.68 -5.74
CA ASP A 1 22.78 -1.79 -6.02
C ASP A 1 23.12 -2.67 -4.82
N CYS A 2 23.07 -2.18 -3.58
CA CYS A 2 23.37 -2.98 -2.39
C CYS A 2 22.24 -4.00 -2.07
N PHE A 3 21.01 -3.65 -2.32
CA PHE A 3 19.84 -4.49 -2.08
C PHE A 3 19.83 -5.74 -2.97
N TYR A 4 20.11 -5.58 -4.26
CA TYR A 4 20.13 -6.70 -5.21
C TYR A 4 21.29 -7.66 -4.99
N ARG A 5 22.44 -7.20 -4.50
CA ARG A 5 23.60 -8.06 -4.16
C ARG A 5 23.33 -9.03 -3.01
N ASN A 6 22.44 -8.67 -2.10
CA ASN A 6 22.05 -9.55 -0.99
C ASN A 6 20.96 -10.55 -1.37
N LEU A 7 20.10 -10.21 -2.34
CA LEU A 7 19.06 -11.10 -2.86
C LEU A 7 19.62 -12.23 -3.72
N ASP A 8 20.77 -12.02 -4.40
CA ASP A 8 21.43 -13.07 -5.18
C ASP A 8 21.93 -14.25 -4.34
N LYS A 9 22.07 -14.08 -3.03
CA LYS A 9 22.45 -15.16 -2.10
C LYS A 9 21.24 -16.01 -1.65
N ASP A 10 20.02 -15.49 -1.80
CA ASP A 10 18.78 -16.13 -1.32
C ASP A 10 17.90 -16.68 -2.46
N LYS A 11 18.49 -16.89 -3.65
CA LYS A 11 17.81 -17.47 -4.83
C LYS A 11 17.28 -18.89 -4.61
N SER A 12 17.38 -19.43 -3.39
CA SER A 12 16.98 -20.80 -3.09
C SER A 12 15.49 -20.99 -2.78
N HIS A 13 14.69 -19.90 -2.64
CA HIS A 13 13.27 -20.08 -2.35
C HIS A 13 12.47 -20.24 -3.65
N PRO A 14 11.82 -21.39 -3.89
CA PRO A 14 11.18 -21.70 -5.18
C PRO A 14 10.04 -20.75 -5.56
N ASN A 15 9.49 -20.03 -4.57
CA ASN A 15 8.36 -19.11 -4.76
C ASN A 15 8.77 -17.63 -4.75
N LEU A 16 10.08 -17.33 -4.77
CA LEU A 16 10.58 -15.96 -4.81
C LEU A 16 10.90 -15.54 -6.24
N VAL A 17 10.22 -14.50 -6.71
CA VAL A 17 10.51 -13.84 -7.99
C VAL A 17 11.05 -12.44 -7.72
N VAL A 18 12.28 -12.18 -8.18
CA VAL A 18 12.92 -10.86 -8.06
C VAL A 18 13.06 -10.23 -9.43
N ARG A 19 12.55 -9.02 -9.58
CA ARG A 19 12.64 -8.24 -10.82
C ARG A 19 13.17 -6.84 -10.50
N GLN A 20 14.07 -6.34 -11.34
CA GLN A 20 14.57 -4.97 -11.22
C GLN A 20 13.50 -3.95 -11.60
N PHE A 21 12.67 -4.29 -12.56
CA PHE A 21 11.57 -3.48 -13.06
C PHE A 21 10.43 -4.38 -13.57
N SER A 22 9.21 -3.89 -13.51
CA SER A 22 8.05 -4.52 -14.13
C SER A 22 7.07 -3.44 -14.60
N ASP A 23 6.60 -3.55 -15.81
CA ASP A 23 5.49 -2.78 -16.40
C ASP A 23 4.12 -3.40 -16.07
N GLU A 24 4.13 -4.58 -15.46
CA GLU A 24 2.93 -5.34 -15.07
C GLU A 24 2.47 -5.07 -13.64
N ILE A 25 3.00 -4.04 -12.95
CA ILE A 25 2.69 -3.76 -11.53
C ILE A 25 1.18 -3.70 -11.27
N PRO A 26 0.34 -3.01 -12.06
CA PRO A 26 -1.10 -2.98 -11.79
C PRO A 26 -1.77 -4.37 -11.88
N ALA A 27 -1.31 -5.23 -12.79
CA ALA A 27 -1.80 -6.59 -12.91
C ALA A 27 -1.37 -7.45 -11.73
N LEU A 28 -0.12 -7.34 -11.31
CA LEU A 28 0.41 -8.05 -10.14
C LEU A 28 -0.33 -7.63 -8.86
N LEU A 29 -0.55 -6.34 -8.64
CA LEU A 29 -1.28 -5.83 -7.49
C LEU A 29 -2.72 -6.35 -7.46
N ARG A 30 -3.40 -6.40 -8.60
CA ARG A 30 -4.79 -6.88 -8.68
C ARG A 30 -4.93 -8.34 -8.23
N HIS A 31 -3.89 -9.15 -8.39
CA HIS A 31 -3.86 -10.55 -8.01
C HIS A 31 -3.17 -10.79 -6.66
N ALA A 32 -2.55 -9.78 -6.08
CA ALA A 32 -1.88 -9.90 -4.78
C ALA A 32 -2.91 -9.91 -3.63
N ASP A 33 -2.67 -10.77 -2.66
CA ASP A 33 -3.43 -10.80 -1.40
C ASP A 33 -3.01 -9.65 -0.47
N LEU A 34 -1.73 -9.28 -0.51
CA LEU A 34 -1.12 -8.23 0.31
C LEU A 34 0.04 -7.58 -0.45
N ALA A 35 0.10 -6.26 -0.42
CA ALA A 35 1.24 -5.49 -0.91
C ALA A 35 2.02 -4.86 0.25
N ILE A 36 3.34 -4.79 0.12
CA ILE A 36 4.21 -4.03 1.02
C ILE A 36 4.87 -2.94 0.19
N SER A 37 4.63 -1.68 0.53
CA SER A 37 5.05 -0.56 -0.31
C SER A 37 5.42 0.68 0.50
N ARG A 38 6.14 1.60 -0.15
CA ARG A 38 6.20 3.01 0.26
C ARG A 38 4.85 3.68 -0.07
N SER A 39 4.54 4.76 0.64
CA SER A 39 3.27 5.48 0.51
C SER A 39 3.37 6.72 -0.39
N GLY A 40 4.15 6.63 -1.47
CA GLY A 40 4.17 7.65 -2.51
C GLY A 40 2.81 7.76 -3.22
N ALA A 41 2.48 8.93 -3.77
CA ALA A 41 1.18 9.18 -4.40
C ALA A 41 0.82 8.16 -5.50
N GLY A 42 1.78 7.82 -6.38
CA GLY A 42 1.57 6.82 -7.43
C GLY A 42 1.23 5.45 -6.86
N ALA A 43 2.01 4.97 -5.87
CA ALA A 43 1.76 3.67 -5.23
C ALA A 43 0.38 3.64 -4.55
N ILE A 44 0.00 4.71 -3.86
CA ILE A 44 -1.33 4.83 -3.23
C ILE A 44 -2.44 4.74 -4.28
N CYS A 45 -2.32 5.48 -5.40
CA CYS A 45 -3.31 5.42 -6.48
C CYS A 45 -3.42 4.00 -7.06
N GLU A 46 -2.30 3.33 -7.33
CA GLU A 46 -2.29 1.96 -7.84
C GLU A 46 -2.96 0.98 -6.88
N LEU A 47 -2.61 1.03 -5.58
CA LEU A 47 -3.19 0.19 -4.54
C LEU A 47 -4.72 0.43 -4.40
N MET A 48 -5.15 1.67 -4.46
CA MET A 48 -6.58 2.03 -4.40
C MET A 48 -7.35 1.50 -5.60
N VAL A 49 -6.84 1.71 -6.82
CA VAL A 49 -7.48 1.26 -8.06
C VAL A 49 -7.55 -0.27 -8.14
N THR A 50 -6.50 -0.95 -7.70
CA THR A 50 -6.45 -2.42 -7.69
C THR A 50 -7.14 -3.04 -6.49
N LYS A 51 -7.52 -2.22 -5.50
CA LYS A 51 -8.16 -2.64 -4.24
C LYS A 51 -7.31 -3.67 -3.49
N THR A 52 -6.01 -3.42 -3.42
CA THR A 52 -5.04 -4.34 -2.83
C THR A 52 -4.75 -3.95 -1.37
N PRO A 53 -5.06 -4.82 -0.39
CA PRO A 53 -4.67 -4.62 1.00
C PRO A 53 -3.18 -4.38 1.11
N SER A 54 -2.74 -3.46 1.98
CA SER A 54 -1.34 -3.10 1.99
C SER A 54 -0.77 -2.82 3.38
N ILE A 55 0.54 -3.07 3.51
CA ILE A 55 1.38 -2.55 4.57
C ILE A 55 2.15 -1.38 3.98
N LEU A 56 1.97 -0.21 4.54
CA LEU A 56 2.60 1.02 4.08
C LEU A 56 3.74 1.42 5.01
N ILE A 57 4.90 1.64 4.43
CA ILE A 57 6.11 2.06 5.14
C ILE A 57 6.50 3.45 4.62
N PRO A 58 6.01 4.54 5.24
CA PRO A 58 6.35 5.90 4.83
C PRO A 58 7.86 6.12 4.85
N PHE A 59 8.36 6.91 3.93
CA PHE A 59 9.78 7.26 3.90
C PHE A 59 10.04 8.40 4.91
N PRO A 60 10.90 8.21 5.92
CA PRO A 60 11.03 9.13 7.06
C PRO A 60 11.66 10.48 6.70
N SER A 61 12.34 10.60 5.58
CA SER A 61 13.02 11.81 5.12
C SER A 61 12.26 12.55 4.03
N SER A 62 10.98 12.25 3.81
CA SER A 62 10.18 13.03 2.87
C SER A 62 10.01 14.45 3.44
N THR A 63 10.52 15.44 2.74
CA THR A 63 10.62 16.84 3.14
C THR A 63 9.26 17.46 3.53
N ASP A 64 8.14 16.80 3.20
CA ASP A 64 6.80 17.36 3.30
C ASP A 64 5.79 16.43 4.00
N GLN A 65 6.21 15.38 4.70
CA GLN A 65 5.30 14.43 5.37
C GLN A 65 4.18 13.85 4.47
N HIS A 66 4.24 14.05 3.16
CA HIS A 66 3.20 13.60 2.22
C HIS A 66 3.00 12.08 2.26
N GLN A 67 4.07 11.31 2.47
CA GLN A 67 3.95 9.87 2.55
C GLN A 67 3.23 9.42 3.82
N GLU A 68 3.42 10.09 4.94
CA GLU A 68 2.68 9.81 6.18
C GLU A 68 1.20 10.13 6.02
N LEU A 69 0.86 11.25 5.41
CA LEU A 69 -0.53 11.64 5.12
C LEU A 69 -1.21 10.65 4.16
N ASN A 70 -0.52 10.24 3.12
CA ASN A 70 -1.00 9.24 2.17
C ASN A 70 -1.27 7.89 2.86
N ALA A 71 -0.33 7.44 3.69
CA ALA A 71 -0.50 6.20 4.45
C ALA A 71 -1.68 6.31 5.43
N ALA A 72 -1.78 7.42 6.16
CA ALA A 72 -2.87 7.68 7.10
C ALA A 72 -4.24 7.72 6.39
N TYR A 73 -4.30 8.22 5.16
CA TYR A 73 -5.51 8.22 4.37
C TYR A 73 -6.01 6.78 4.11
N MET A 74 -5.14 5.88 3.62
CA MET A 74 -5.53 4.49 3.38
C MET A 74 -5.83 3.72 4.67
N ALA A 75 -5.09 3.99 5.74
CA ALA A 75 -5.32 3.35 7.04
C ALA A 75 -6.67 3.76 7.66
N ARG A 76 -7.13 5.01 7.44
CA ARG A 76 -8.38 5.53 7.98
C ARG A 76 -9.61 4.73 7.58
N PHE A 77 -9.67 4.25 6.35
CA PHE A 77 -10.78 3.39 5.90
C PHE A 77 -10.46 1.89 5.99
N GLY A 78 -9.36 1.53 6.64
CA GLY A 78 -8.98 0.14 6.87
C GLY A 78 -8.43 -0.59 5.64
N GLY A 79 -7.92 0.12 4.65
CA GLY A 79 -7.27 -0.47 3.46
C GLY A 79 -5.78 -0.73 3.63
N ALA A 80 -5.16 -0.18 4.68
CA ALA A 80 -3.74 -0.36 4.95
C ALA A 80 -3.40 -0.40 6.44
N VAL A 81 -2.27 -1.03 6.74
CA VAL A 81 -1.58 -0.95 8.04
C VAL A 81 -0.28 -0.18 7.86
N ILE A 82 0.03 0.73 8.78
CA ILE A 82 1.24 1.53 8.73
C ILE A 82 2.31 0.90 9.61
N VAL A 83 3.50 0.75 9.06
CA VAL A 83 4.70 0.32 9.80
C VAL A 83 5.73 1.44 9.75
N ASN A 84 6.14 1.93 10.91
CA ASN A 84 7.18 2.93 11.04
C ASN A 84 8.55 2.29 11.01
N GLN A 85 9.41 2.75 10.11
CA GLN A 85 10.77 2.22 9.94
C GLN A 85 11.66 2.45 11.18
N HIS A 86 11.36 3.45 12.01
CA HIS A 86 12.13 3.84 13.19
C HIS A 86 11.55 3.34 14.52
N ASP A 87 10.49 2.54 14.51
CA ASP A 87 9.92 1.96 15.73
C ASP A 87 10.13 0.43 15.73
N PRO A 88 11.33 -0.04 16.12
CA PRO A 88 11.68 -1.44 16.02
C PRO A 88 10.98 -2.33 17.06
N GLU A 89 10.40 -1.77 18.12
CA GLU A 89 9.92 -2.58 19.24
C GLU A 89 8.42 -2.93 19.16
N LYS A 90 7.58 -2.12 18.53
CA LYS A 90 6.13 -2.31 18.60
C LYS A 90 5.49 -3.00 17.42
N ASN A 91 6.02 -2.81 16.21
CA ASN A 91 5.44 -3.41 15.01
C ASN A 91 6.53 -3.76 14.00
N THR A 92 7.31 -4.81 14.27
CA THR A 92 8.22 -5.30 13.24
C THR A 92 7.39 -5.75 12.03
N LEU A 93 7.84 -5.45 10.83
CA LEU A 93 7.18 -5.87 9.60
C LEU A 93 6.79 -7.36 9.61
N LYS A 94 7.68 -8.20 10.15
CA LYS A 94 7.43 -9.64 10.32
C LYS A 94 6.17 -9.91 11.15
N ASN A 95 6.02 -9.27 12.30
CA ASN A 95 4.88 -9.49 13.20
C ASN A 95 3.58 -9.00 12.54
N VAL A 96 3.62 -7.85 11.87
CA VAL A 96 2.45 -7.32 11.16
C VAL A 96 2.03 -8.25 10.02
N VAL A 97 2.97 -8.74 9.22
CA VAL A 97 2.68 -9.72 8.15
C VAL A 97 2.07 -11.00 8.73
N SER A 98 2.70 -11.60 9.77
CA SER A 98 2.16 -12.81 10.39
C SER A 98 0.74 -12.60 10.91
N ASN A 99 0.49 -11.52 11.64
CA ASN A 99 -0.84 -11.23 12.18
C ASN A 99 -1.90 -11.05 11.09
N LEU A 100 -1.55 -10.40 9.96
CA LEU A 100 -2.48 -10.23 8.84
C LEU A 100 -2.78 -11.54 8.12
N LEU A 101 -1.79 -12.43 8.00
CA LEU A 101 -1.94 -13.72 7.33
C LEU A 101 -2.70 -14.73 8.20
N ASP A 102 -2.52 -14.68 9.53
CA ASP A 102 -3.13 -15.62 10.48
C ASP A 102 -4.57 -15.24 10.88
N SER A 103 -5.02 -14.06 10.50
CA SER A 103 -6.34 -13.51 10.83
C SER A 103 -7.21 -13.31 9.59
N ASN A 104 -8.49 -13.01 9.82
CA ASN A 104 -9.41 -12.63 8.74
C ASN A 104 -9.21 -11.19 8.23
N SER A 105 -8.16 -10.53 8.71
CA SER A 105 -7.90 -9.10 8.49
C SER A 105 -7.72 -8.73 7.02
N LEU A 106 -7.09 -9.58 6.22
CA LEU A 106 -6.93 -9.31 4.77
C LEU A 106 -8.28 -9.24 4.05
N SER A 107 -9.21 -10.14 4.41
CA SER A 107 -10.56 -10.14 3.85
C SER A 107 -11.34 -8.89 4.25
N GLU A 108 -11.20 -8.46 5.50
CA GLU A 108 -11.80 -7.22 6.01
C GLU A 108 -11.22 -5.99 5.33
N MET A 109 -9.90 -5.92 5.17
CA MET A 109 -9.23 -4.84 4.45
C MET A 109 -9.72 -4.75 3.01
N LYS A 110 -9.85 -5.88 2.32
CA LYS A 110 -10.36 -5.93 0.95
C LYS A 110 -11.82 -5.49 0.86
N LEU A 111 -12.65 -5.89 1.83
CA LEU A 111 -14.03 -5.44 1.93
C LEU A 111 -14.12 -3.92 2.15
N ASN A 112 -13.32 -3.39 3.05
CA ASN A 112 -13.23 -1.95 3.32
C ASN A 112 -12.84 -1.16 2.07
N MET A 113 -11.86 -1.65 1.31
CA MET A 113 -11.46 -1.04 0.05
C MET A 113 -12.55 -1.12 -1.02
N ASN A 114 -13.33 -2.20 -1.05
CA ASN A 114 -14.46 -2.33 -1.97
C ASN A 114 -15.60 -1.37 -1.66
N ASN A 115 -15.85 -1.13 -0.37
CA ASN A 115 -16.94 -0.28 0.11
C ASN A 115 -16.54 1.21 0.19
N HIS A 116 -15.24 1.51 0.12
CA HIS A 116 -14.78 2.88 0.15
C HIS A 116 -15.22 3.61 -1.11
N ASP A 117 -15.94 4.71 -0.93
CA ASP A 117 -16.36 5.55 -2.04
C ASP A 117 -15.16 6.37 -2.54
N TYR A 118 -14.61 5.93 -3.65
CA TYR A 118 -13.61 6.66 -4.42
C TYR A 118 -14.25 7.76 -5.27
N SER A 119 -15.49 8.18 -4.96
CA SER A 119 -16.18 9.23 -5.70
C SER A 119 -15.36 10.52 -5.62
N TYR A 120 -14.84 10.78 -6.73
CA TYR A 120 -13.73 11.63 -7.07
C TYR A 120 -13.99 13.10 -6.82
N PRO A 121 -12.92 13.85 -6.54
CA PRO A 121 -12.93 15.32 -6.61
C PRO A 121 -13.67 15.86 -7.84
N GLU A 122 -13.62 15.15 -8.95
CA GLU A 122 -14.30 15.48 -10.20
C GLU A 122 -15.81 15.63 -10.07
N LYS A 123 -16.50 14.71 -9.39
CA LYS A 123 -17.95 14.85 -9.14
C LYS A 123 -18.22 16.07 -8.25
N LYS A 124 -17.43 16.23 -7.21
CA LYS A 124 -17.56 17.36 -6.28
C LYS A 124 -17.25 18.69 -6.93
N ILE A 125 -16.25 18.74 -7.81
CA ILE A 125 -15.93 19.91 -8.63
C ILE A 125 -17.08 20.20 -9.60
N PHE A 126 -17.63 19.17 -10.27
CA PHE A 126 -18.76 19.31 -11.17
C PHE A 126 -20.03 19.81 -10.46
N GLU A 127 -20.31 19.31 -9.26
CA GLU A 127 -21.41 19.76 -8.41
C GLU A 127 -21.22 21.23 -7.99
N ILE A 128 -19.99 21.63 -7.62
CA ILE A 128 -19.67 23.01 -7.28
C ILE A 128 -19.84 23.93 -8.48
N ILE A 129 -19.34 23.54 -9.66
CA ILE A 129 -19.48 24.34 -10.89
C ILE A 129 -20.98 24.53 -11.23
N ASN A 130 -21.78 23.48 -11.15
CA ASN A 130 -23.22 23.58 -11.42
C ASN A 130 -24.02 24.35 -10.38
N SER A 131 -23.50 24.48 -9.15
CA SER A 131 -24.15 25.27 -8.09
C SER A 131 -23.88 26.77 -8.20
N ILE A 132 -22.90 27.18 -9.02
CA ILE A 132 -22.51 28.58 -9.24
C ILE A 132 -23.16 29.13 -10.53
N SER A 133 -23.76 28.26 -11.34
CA SER A 133 -24.50 28.63 -12.56
C SER A 133 -25.96 28.87 -12.26
#